data_2426e3d1e4edab0fd015e99025945253
#
_entry.id   2426e3d1e4edab0fd015e99025945253
#
_cell.length_a   1.000
_cell.length_b   1.000
_cell.length_c   1.000
_cell.angle_alpha   90.00
_cell.angle_beta   90.00
_cell.angle_gamma   90.00
#
_symmetry.space_group_name_H-M   'P 1'
#
loop_
_entity.id
_entity.type
_entity.pdbx_description
1 polymer ?
#
loop_
_entity_poly.entity_id
_entity_poly.type
_entity_poly.pdbx_seq_one_letter_code
_entity_poly.pdbx_strand_id
1 'polypeptide(L)'
;AQCLVGSEMCIRDSDISQKLYDVCQNNSDVYVGIGTTVSQLTDIHRSYETAFTAYQLTKTALPKNFLEYDKLGVYKLLADIHNQSLTTDFLNSTLGPILDYDAVHHTDYLHILEVYFDHDCSIIHTADALYCHKNTLSYKLNKIKELLDYDILTNENRTNIMLSFYILRLEKRSI
;
A
#
# COMPACT_ATOMS: atom_id res chain seq x y z
N ALA A 1 24.84 -18.71 28.55
CA ALA A 1 24.05 -18.57 27.32
C ALA A 1 24.97 -18.20 26.18
N GLN A 2 25.39 -19.19 25.41
CA GLN A 2 26.06 -18.93 24.14
C GLN A 2 25.00 -18.33 23.20
N CYS A 3 25.18 -17.06 22.88
CA CYS A 3 24.42 -16.39 21.84
C CYS A 3 24.83 -17.07 20.53
N LEU A 4 23.96 -17.87 19.96
CA LEU A 4 24.13 -18.46 18.63
C LEU A 4 23.96 -17.33 17.60
N VAL A 5 25.04 -16.62 17.33
CA VAL A 5 25.18 -15.70 16.21
C VAL A 5 25.61 -16.53 15.02
N GLY A 6 24.69 -16.81 14.12
CA GLY A 6 24.98 -17.58 12.91
C GLY A 6 23.70 -18.03 12.18
N SER A 7 23.90 -18.80 11.14
CA SER A 7 22.83 -19.34 10.26
C SER A 7 21.65 -20.01 11.00
N GLU A 8 21.86 -20.54 12.19
CA GLU A 8 20.81 -21.19 12.98
C GLU A 8 19.79 -20.21 13.57
N MET A 9 20.19 -18.95 13.87
CA MET A 9 19.26 -17.94 14.36
C MET A 9 18.35 -17.47 13.23
N CYS A 10 18.87 -17.32 12.01
CA CYS A 10 18.06 -17.01 10.83
C CYS A 10 17.05 -18.13 10.50
N ILE A 11 17.41 -19.40 10.71
CA ILE A 11 16.51 -20.55 10.47
C ILE A 11 15.38 -20.56 11.51
N ARG A 12 15.66 -20.28 12.78
CA ARG A 12 14.62 -20.18 13.82
C ARG A 12 13.68 -19.00 13.60
N ASP A 13 14.20 -17.84 13.20
CA ASP A 13 13.39 -16.66 12.95
C ASP A 13 12.48 -16.86 11.72
N SER A 14 12.97 -17.47 10.66
CA SER A 14 12.16 -17.82 9.49
C SER A 14 11.08 -18.86 9.83
N ASP A 15 11.37 -19.81 10.70
CA ASP A 15 10.45 -20.87 11.14
C ASP A 15 9.33 -20.29 12.02
N ILE A 16 9.64 -19.33 12.89
CA ILE A 16 8.67 -18.62 13.72
C ILE A 16 7.81 -17.71 12.86
N SER A 17 8.41 -16.96 11.93
CA SER A 17 7.70 -16.12 10.98
C SER A 17 6.70 -16.91 10.15
N GLN A 18 7.11 -18.08 9.65
CA GLN A 18 6.24 -18.96 8.87
C GLN A 18 5.07 -19.50 9.71
N LYS A 19 5.32 -19.92 10.94
CA LYS A 19 4.25 -20.38 11.85
C LYS A 19 3.26 -19.28 12.19
N LEU A 20 3.75 -18.06 12.43
CA LEU A 20 2.89 -16.91 12.67
C LEU A 20 2.08 -16.55 11.42
N TYR A 21 2.68 -16.61 10.25
CA TYR A 21 1.98 -16.43 8.98
C TYR A 21 0.86 -17.44 8.81
N ASP A 22 1.12 -18.73 9.06
CA ASP A 22 0.13 -19.81 8.96
C ASP A 22 -1.04 -19.61 9.95
N VAL A 23 -0.74 -19.13 11.17
CA VAL A 23 -1.79 -18.76 12.16
C VAL A 23 -2.65 -17.61 11.64
N CYS A 24 -2.05 -16.59 11.05
CA CYS A 24 -2.77 -15.46 10.48
C CYS A 24 -3.63 -15.86 9.29
N GLN A 25 -3.18 -16.77 8.44
CA GLN A 25 -3.97 -17.27 7.30
C GLN A 25 -5.22 -18.04 7.74
N ASN A 26 -5.14 -18.72 8.89
CA ASN A 26 -6.25 -19.50 9.43
C ASN A 26 -7.17 -18.70 10.37
N ASN A 27 -6.79 -17.47 10.77
CA ASN A 27 -7.52 -16.62 11.70
C ASN A 27 -7.51 -15.16 11.22
N SER A 28 -8.66 -14.70 10.74
CA SER A 28 -8.83 -13.31 10.26
C SER A 28 -8.68 -12.25 11.35
N ASP A 29 -8.85 -12.62 12.63
CA ASP A 29 -8.83 -11.70 13.76
C ASP A 29 -7.44 -11.56 14.41
N VAL A 30 -6.45 -12.33 13.93
CA VAL A 30 -5.07 -12.28 14.40
C VAL A 30 -4.25 -11.37 13.51
N TYR A 31 -3.65 -10.33 14.08
CA TYR A 31 -2.82 -9.36 13.38
C TYR A 31 -1.39 -9.43 13.90
N VAL A 32 -0.42 -9.53 13.00
CA VAL A 32 1.01 -9.69 13.33
C VAL A 32 1.87 -8.73 12.52
N GLY A 33 2.70 -7.97 13.21
CA GLY A 33 3.78 -7.17 12.63
C GLY A 33 5.13 -7.73 13.05
N ILE A 34 6.02 -7.97 12.09
CA ILE A 34 7.40 -8.39 12.34
C ILE A 34 8.34 -7.22 12.09
N GLY A 35 9.17 -6.90 13.08
CA GLY A 35 10.18 -5.87 13.01
C GLY A 35 11.42 -6.29 12.24
N THR A 36 12.33 -5.32 12.07
CA THR A 36 13.63 -5.60 11.46
C THR A 36 14.50 -6.46 12.36
N THR A 37 15.29 -7.33 11.75
CA THR A 37 16.24 -8.17 12.49
C THR A 37 17.40 -7.31 13.00
N VAL A 38 17.76 -7.47 14.27
CA VAL A 38 18.88 -6.76 14.90
C VAL A 38 19.89 -7.75 15.47
N SER A 39 21.17 -7.40 15.38
CA SER A 39 22.27 -8.26 15.82
C SER A 39 22.74 -7.96 17.24
N GLN A 40 22.39 -6.79 17.79
CA GLN A 40 22.78 -6.35 19.13
C GLN A 40 21.56 -6.14 20.03
N LEU A 41 21.68 -6.51 21.31
CA LEU A 41 20.62 -6.31 22.28
C LEU A 41 20.29 -4.84 22.53
N THR A 42 21.26 -3.95 22.33
CA THR A 42 21.07 -2.50 22.40
C THR A 42 20.05 -1.97 21.39
N ASP A 43 19.89 -2.66 20.29
CA ASP A 43 19.02 -2.26 19.16
C ASP A 43 17.63 -2.89 19.22
N ILE A 44 17.31 -3.63 20.30
CA ILE A 44 16.03 -4.32 20.40
C ILE A 44 14.83 -3.37 20.38
N HIS A 45 15.01 -2.14 20.88
CA HIS A 45 13.98 -1.10 20.80
C HIS A 45 13.61 -0.78 19.36
N ARG A 46 14.60 -0.72 18.46
CA ARG A 46 14.38 -0.49 17.01
C ARG A 46 13.60 -1.64 16.38
N SER A 47 13.91 -2.88 16.76
CA SER A 47 13.14 -4.05 16.30
C SER A 47 11.68 -3.96 16.75
N TYR A 48 11.46 -3.53 17.99
CA TYR A 48 10.11 -3.33 18.53
C TYR A 48 9.35 -2.20 17.80
N GLU A 49 9.96 -1.04 17.61
CA GLU A 49 9.34 0.10 16.90
C GLU A 49 8.94 -0.25 15.48
N THR A 50 9.83 -0.94 14.76
CA THR A 50 9.54 -1.39 13.40
C THR A 50 8.47 -2.49 13.34
N ALA A 51 8.44 -3.40 14.34
CA ALA A 51 7.37 -4.37 14.47
C ALA A 51 6.02 -3.70 14.77
N PHE A 52 6.03 -2.69 15.63
CA PHE A 52 4.83 -1.93 15.95
C PHE A 52 4.29 -1.16 14.74
N THR A 53 5.16 -0.53 13.94
CA THR A 53 4.79 0.12 12.68
C THR A 53 4.16 -0.90 11.71
N ALA A 54 4.79 -2.06 11.51
CA ALA A 54 4.23 -3.12 10.67
C ALA A 54 2.86 -3.59 11.18
N TYR A 55 2.72 -3.78 12.51
CA TYR A 55 1.45 -4.15 13.12
C TYR A 55 0.35 -3.09 12.93
N GLN A 56 0.66 -1.82 13.11
CA GLN A 56 -0.29 -0.74 12.85
C GLN A 56 -0.81 -0.77 11.41
N LEU A 57 0.09 -0.97 10.45
CA LEU A 57 -0.27 -1.04 9.02
C LEU A 57 -1.17 -2.24 8.69
N THR A 58 -1.10 -3.35 9.43
CA THR A 58 -2.07 -4.45 9.24
C THR A 58 -3.49 -4.01 9.60
N LYS A 59 -3.64 -3.09 10.54
CA LYS A 59 -4.96 -2.61 10.99
C LYS A 59 -5.47 -1.43 10.18
N THR A 60 -4.59 -0.60 9.66
CA THR A 60 -4.98 0.71 9.08
C THR A 60 -4.89 0.78 7.56
N ALA A 61 -3.92 0.14 6.92
CA ALA A 61 -3.61 0.45 5.53
C ALA A 61 -3.73 -0.72 4.56
N LEU A 62 -3.35 -1.90 4.98
CA LEU A 62 -3.21 -3.04 4.08
C LEU A 62 -4.22 -4.14 4.42
N PRO A 63 -4.84 -4.78 3.41
CA PRO A 63 -5.79 -5.88 3.64
C PRO A 63 -5.05 -7.20 3.97
N LYS A 64 -4.02 -7.10 4.82
CA LYS A 64 -3.20 -8.24 5.24
C LYS A 64 -3.07 -8.19 6.76
N ASN A 65 -3.28 -9.31 7.40
CA ASN A 65 -3.17 -9.47 8.84
C ASN A 65 -1.75 -9.89 9.31
N PHE A 66 -0.82 -10.07 8.38
CA PHE A 66 0.59 -10.35 8.65
C PHE A 66 1.48 -9.48 7.77
N LEU A 67 2.35 -8.68 8.38
CA LEU A 67 3.30 -7.81 7.68
C LEU A 67 4.69 -7.90 8.31
N GLU A 68 5.70 -7.96 7.45
CA GLU A 68 7.10 -7.83 7.84
C GLU A 68 7.59 -6.43 7.48
N TYR A 69 8.15 -5.70 8.44
CA TYR A 69 8.63 -4.33 8.22
C TYR A 69 9.58 -4.24 7.02
N ASP A 70 10.54 -5.20 6.90
CA ASP A 70 11.53 -5.16 5.83
C ASP A 70 10.92 -5.30 4.43
N LYS A 71 9.70 -5.84 4.31
CA LYS A 71 8.95 -6.02 3.07
C LYS A 71 7.93 -4.91 2.77
N LEU A 72 7.81 -3.89 3.62
CA LEU A 72 6.80 -2.83 3.48
C LEU A 72 7.05 -1.87 2.30
N GLY A 73 8.28 -1.81 1.76
CA GLY A 73 8.60 -0.92 0.65
C GLY A 73 8.33 0.54 0.99
N VAL A 74 7.58 1.23 0.12
CA VAL A 74 7.26 2.66 0.26
C VAL A 74 6.46 2.99 1.54
N TYR A 75 5.71 2.03 2.07
CA TYR A 75 4.96 2.25 3.32
C TYR A 75 5.84 2.56 4.52
N LYS A 76 7.13 2.16 4.51
CA LYS A 76 8.09 2.56 5.55
C LYS A 76 8.26 4.07 5.63
N LEU A 77 8.29 4.73 4.46
CA LEU A 77 8.44 6.17 4.36
C LEU A 77 7.13 6.89 4.70
N LEU A 78 6.01 6.35 4.22
CA LEU A 78 4.70 6.97 4.41
C LEU A 78 4.20 6.86 5.85
N ALA A 79 4.55 5.80 6.57
CA ALA A 79 4.16 5.61 7.97
C ALA A 79 4.71 6.70 8.91
N ASP A 80 5.84 7.33 8.55
CA ASP A 80 6.47 8.41 9.31
C ASP A 80 5.96 9.81 8.91
N ILE A 81 5.10 9.92 7.90
CA ILE A 81 4.55 11.22 7.49
C ILE A 81 3.37 11.57 8.41
N HIS A 82 3.64 12.46 9.37
CA HIS A 82 2.63 12.93 10.32
C HIS A 82 1.95 14.25 9.90
N ASN A 83 2.40 14.87 8.80
CA ASN A 83 1.84 16.13 8.33
C ASN A 83 0.65 15.90 7.40
N GLN A 84 -0.56 15.88 7.97
CA GLN A 84 -1.80 15.70 7.22
C GLN A 84 -2.05 16.78 6.17
N SER A 85 -1.62 18.04 6.41
CA SER A 85 -1.77 19.10 5.41
C SER A 85 -0.96 18.79 4.16
N LEU A 86 0.27 18.29 4.32
CA LEU A 86 1.13 17.92 3.20
C LEU A 86 0.53 16.79 2.36
N THR A 87 -0.01 15.74 3.02
CA THR A 87 -0.64 14.62 2.31
C THR A 87 -1.92 15.04 1.60
N THR A 88 -2.74 15.85 2.24
CA THR A 88 -3.97 16.39 1.66
C THR A 88 -3.68 17.29 0.45
N ASP A 89 -2.72 18.20 0.56
CA ASP A 89 -2.31 19.09 -0.54
C ASP A 89 -1.77 18.26 -1.72
N PHE A 90 -0.96 17.24 -1.46
CA PHE A 90 -0.45 16.34 -2.48
C PHE A 90 -1.58 15.56 -3.17
N LEU A 91 -2.52 14.99 -2.42
CA LEU A 91 -3.68 14.29 -2.97
C LEU A 91 -4.56 15.20 -3.83
N ASN A 92 -4.86 16.41 -3.34
CA ASN A 92 -5.66 17.37 -4.07
C ASN A 92 -4.99 17.81 -5.37
N SER A 93 -3.67 18.02 -5.36
CA SER A 93 -2.93 18.40 -6.57
C SER A 93 -2.82 17.28 -7.59
N THR A 94 -2.86 16.01 -7.14
CA THR A 94 -2.65 14.85 -8.02
C THR A 94 -3.97 14.24 -8.48
N LEU A 95 -4.90 13.97 -7.56
CA LEU A 95 -6.16 13.24 -7.83
C LEU A 95 -7.42 14.07 -7.55
N GLY A 96 -7.28 15.32 -7.04
CA GLY A 96 -8.40 16.18 -6.69
C GLY A 96 -9.47 16.28 -7.77
N PRO A 97 -9.13 16.57 -9.05
CA PRO A 97 -10.13 16.66 -10.10
C PRO A 97 -10.97 15.40 -10.32
N ILE A 98 -10.37 14.20 -10.10
CA ILE A 98 -11.12 12.94 -10.17
C ILE A 98 -12.00 12.76 -8.94
N LEU A 99 -11.47 13.03 -7.74
CA LEU A 99 -12.22 12.91 -6.48
C LEU A 99 -13.46 13.81 -6.50
N ASP A 100 -13.31 15.06 -6.94
CA ASP A 100 -14.41 16.03 -7.05
C ASP A 100 -15.44 15.57 -8.11
N TYR A 101 -14.97 15.09 -9.24
CA TYR A 101 -15.85 14.61 -10.31
C TYR A 101 -16.65 13.38 -9.87
N ASP A 102 -16.01 12.41 -9.26
CA ASP A 102 -16.68 11.19 -8.75
C ASP A 102 -17.71 11.52 -7.68
N ALA A 103 -17.40 12.49 -6.78
CA ALA A 103 -18.33 12.94 -5.74
C ALA A 103 -19.60 13.60 -6.33
N VAL A 104 -19.46 14.41 -7.38
CA VAL A 104 -20.58 15.15 -8.00
C VAL A 104 -21.39 14.24 -8.92
N HIS A 105 -20.73 13.41 -9.71
CA HIS A 105 -21.38 12.62 -10.79
C HIS A 105 -21.65 11.16 -10.40
N HIS A 106 -21.29 10.75 -9.18
CA HIS A 106 -21.42 9.36 -8.70
C HIS A 106 -20.76 8.36 -9.65
N THR A 107 -19.59 8.73 -10.16
CA THR A 107 -18.76 7.88 -11.00
C THR A 107 -17.72 7.11 -10.18
N ASP A 108 -16.99 6.22 -10.83
CA ASP A 108 -16.01 5.32 -10.22
C ASP A 108 -14.61 5.48 -10.84
N TYR A 109 -14.30 6.67 -11.33
CA TYR A 109 -13.06 6.92 -12.10
C TYR A 109 -11.80 6.73 -11.27
N LEU A 110 -11.83 7.10 -9.99
CA LEU A 110 -10.71 6.84 -9.08
C LEU A 110 -10.42 5.33 -8.96
N HIS A 111 -11.46 4.52 -8.78
CA HIS A 111 -11.33 3.07 -8.70
C HIS A 111 -10.83 2.47 -10.02
N ILE A 112 -11.34 2.93 -11.16
CA ILE A 112 -10.88 2.49 -12.48
C ILE A 112 -9.40 2.80 -12.68
N LEU A 113 -8.96 3.99 -12.29
CA LEU A 113 -7.57 4.39 -12.37
C LEU A 113 -6.68 3.52 -11.46
N GLU A 114 -7.10 3.24 -10.24
CA GLU A 114 -6.40 2.35 -9.31
C GLU A 114 -6.22 0.95 -9.91
N VAL A 115 -7.30 0.32 -10.38
CA VAL A 115 -7.25 -1.01 -11.02
C VAL A 115 -6.39 -1.00 -12.28
N TYR A 116 -6.41 0.10 -13.05
CA TYR A 116 -5.56 0.23 -14.24
C TYR A 116 -4.06 0.23 -13.88
N PHE A 117 -3.67 0.91 -12.81
CA PHE A 117 -2.29 0.91 -12.33
C PHE A 117 -1.91 -0.43 -11.68
N ASP A 118 -2.80 -1.07 -10.95
CA ASP A 118 -2.56 -2.40 -10.35
C ASP A 118 -2.37 -3.50 -11.41
N HIS A 119 -2.83 -3.26 -12.67
CA HIS A 119 -2.65 -4.15 -13.82
C HIS A 119 -1.61 -3.62 -14.83
N ASP A 120 -0.58 -2.93 -14.35
CA ASP A 120 0.53 -2.41 -15.17
C ASP A 120 0.09 -1.56 -16.37
N CYS A 121 -1.00 -0.81 -16.22
CA CYS A 121 -1.60 0.01 -17.28
C CYS A 121 -2.05 -0.80 -18.52
N SER A 122 -2.37 -2.07 -18.36
CA SER A 122 -2.89 -2.94 -19.41
C SER A 122 -4.39 -2.79 -19.55
N ILE A 123 -4.86 -2.24 -20.67
CA ILE A 123 -6.29 -2.10 -20.97
C ILE A 123 -7.02 -3.46 -20.95
N ILE A 124 -6.36 -4.51 -21.46
CA ILE A 124 -6.97 -5.85 -21.52
C ILE A 124 -7.19 -6.41 -20.13
N HIS A 125 -6.14 -6.48 -19.30
CA HIS A 125 -6.23 -7.04 -17.97
C HIS A 125 -7.14 -6.22 -17.06
N THR A 126 -7.11 -4.89 -17.20
CA THR A 126 -8.00 -4.00 -16.44
C THR A 126 -9.47 -4.19 -16.85
N ALA A 127 -9.76 -4.32 -18.15
CA ALA A 127 -11.11 -4.54 -18.62
C ALA A 127 -11.68 -5.88 -18.12
N ASP A 128 -10.86 -6.93 -18.11
CA ASP A 128 -11.20 -8.24 -17.56
C ASP A 128 -11.46 -8.14 -16.06
N ALA A 129 -10.60 -7.46 -15.31
CA ALA A 129 -10.75 -7.26 -13.86
C ALA A 129 -12.00 -6.45 -13.48
N LEU A 130 -12.37 -5.47 -14.29
CA LEU A 130 -13.56 -4.63 -14.10
C LEU A 130 -14.83 -5.20 -14.77
N TYR A 131 -14.74 -6.38 -15.36
CA TYR A 131 -15.86 -7.03 -16.09
C TYR A 131 -16.52 -6.10 -17.11
N CYS A 132 -15.72 -5.32 -17.86
CA CYS A 132 -16.22 -4.39 -18.85
C CYS A 132 -15.52 -4.57 -20.22
N HIS A 133 -16.16 -4.04 -21.27
CA HIS A 133 -15.55 -4.09 -22.60
C HIS A 133 -14.38 -3.10 -22.69
N LYS A 134 -13.30 -3.48 -23.39
CA LYS A 134 -12.10 -2.64 -23.59
C LYS A 134 -12.39 -1.23 -24.14
N ASN A 135 -13.39 -1.09 -25.00
CA ASN A 135 -13.76 0.22 -25.56
C ASN A 135 -14.39 1.11 -24.50
N THR A 136 -15.20 0.54 -23.59
CA THR A 136 -15.80 1.26 -22.47
C THR A 136 -14.70 1.74 -21.52
N LEU A 137 -13.74 0.87 -21.20
CA LEU A 137 -12.59 1.24 -20.37
C LEU A 137 -11.76 2.34 -21.02
N SER A 138 -11.44 2.21 -22.34
CA SER A 138 -10.69 3.23 -23.07
C SER A 138 -11.37 4.59 -23.05
N TYR A 139 -12.70 4.62 -23.21
CA TYR A 139 -13.48 5.86 -23.08
C TYR A 139 -13.34 6.47 -21.68
N LYS A 140 -13.51 5.66 -20.62
CA LYS A 140 -13.38 6.12 -19.23
C LYS A 140 -11.96 6.62 -18.93
N LEU A 141 -10.91 5.91 -19.38
CA LEU A 141 -9.53 6.35 -19.22
C LEU A 141 -9.22 7.65 -19.95
N ASN A 142 -9.78 7.86 -21.15
CA ASN A 142 -9.65 9.15 -21.84
C ASN A 142 -10.31 10.28 -21.04
N LYS A 143 -11.48 10.02 -20.46
CA LYS A 143 -12.15 10.99 -19.59
C LYS A 143 -11.34 11.32 -18.34
N ILE A 144 -10.72 10.33 -17.72
CA ILE A 144 -9.79 10.52 -16.60
C ILE A 144 -8.62 11.42 -17.00
N LYS A 145 -8.00 11.19 -18.17
CA LYS A 145 -6.92 12.03 -18.69
C LYS A 145 -7.35 13.48 -18.94
N GLU A 146 -8.57 13.67 -19.46
CA GLU A 146 -9.14 15.02 -19.64
C GLU A 146 -9.34 15.73 -18.30
N LEU A 147 -9.82 15.03 -17.28
CA LEU A 147 -10.05 15.61 -15.95
C LEU A 147 -8.75 16.00 -15.24
N LEU A 148 -7.71 15.19 -15.39
CA LEU A 148 -6.40 15.43 -14.78
C LEU A 148 -5.58 16.49 -15.52
N ASP A 149 -5.86 16.72 -16.81
CA ASP A 149 -5.15 17.66 -17.67
C ASP A 149 -3.63 17.39 -17.78
N TYR A 150 -3.22 16.11 -17.61
CA TYR A 150 -1.85 15.67 -17.80
C TYR A 150 -1.77 14.20 -18.28
N ASP A 151 -0.64 13.82 -18.87
CA ASP A 151 -0.40 12.43 -19.28
C ASP A 151 -0.07 11.55 -18.06
N ILE A 152 -1.00 10.64 -17.74
CA ILE A 152 -0.89 9.70 -16.59
C ILE A 152 0.21 8.65 -16.78
N LEU A 153 0.79 8.51 -17.96
CA LEU A 153 1.78 7.48 -18.28
C LEU A 153 3.24 7.99 -18.24
N THR A 154 3.47 9.29 -18.07
CA THR A 154 4.83 9.79 -17.83
C THR A 154 5.36 9.21 -16.51
N ASN A 155 6.66 9.00 -16.41
CA ASN A 155 7.27 8.42 -15.20
C ASN A 155 6.95 9.22 -13.95
N GLU A 156 6.99 10.56 -14.04
CA GLU A 156 6.70 11.46 -12.93
C GLU A 156 5.24 11.35 -12.47
N ASN A 157 4.29 11.52 -13.41
CA ASN A 157 2.87 11.48 -13.10
C ASN A 157 2.43 10.09 -12.62
N ARG A 158 2.96 9.04 -13.24
CA ARG A 158 2.74 7.66 -12.80
C ARG A 158 3.19 7.45 -11.36
N THR A 159 4.37 7.96 -10.99
CA THR A 159 4.89 7.87 -9.62
C THR A 159 4.00 8.63 -8.65
N ASN A 160 3.60 9.85 -9.00
CA ASN A 160 2.73 10.68 -8.15
C ASN A 160 1.35 10.05 -7.95
N ILE A 161 0.73 9.50 -8.99
CA ILE A 161 -0.54 8.80 -8.91
C ILE A 161 -0.43 7.55 -8.01
N MET A 162 0.60 6.72 -8.22
CA MET A 162 0.81 5.54 -7.39
C MET A 162 1.04 5.91 -5.92
N LEU A 163 1.84 6.95 -5.65
CA LEU A 163 2.06 7.45 -4.30
C LEU A 163 0.75 7.95 -3.66
N SER A 164 -0.09 8.63 -4.43
CA SER A 164 -1.41 9.06 -3.97
C SER A 164 -2.31 7.89 -3.58
N PHE A 165 -2.30 6.79 -4.34
CA PHE A 165 -3.04 5.58 -3.94
C PHE A 165 -2.51 4.96 -2.65
N TYR A 166 -1.19 4.93 -2.43
CA TYR A 166 -0.63 4.46 -1.16
C TYR A 166 -1.07 5.34 0.02
N ILE A 167 -1.08 6.66 -0.15
CA ILE A 167 -1.56 7.61 0.88
C ILE A 167 -3.06 7.38 1.15
N LEU A 168 -3.89 7.30 0.12
CA LEU A 168 -5.33 7.04 0.27
C LEU A 168 -5.62 5.71 1.00
N ARG A 169 -4.83 4.68 0.76
CA ARG A 169 -4.96 3.40 1.47
C ARG A 169 -4.62 3.54 2.97
N LEU A 170 -3.67 4.42 3.33
CA LEU A 170 -3.36 4.75 4.73
C LEU A 170 -4.50 5.54 5.39
N GLU A 171 -5.09 6.51 4.70
CA GLU A 171 -6.13 7.39 5.25
C GLU A 171 -7.51 6.70 5.38
N LYS A 172 -7.92 5.90 4.39
CA LYS A 172 -9.26 5.25 4.35
C LYS A 172 -9.58 4.33 5.55
N ARG A 173 -8.59 3.92 6.33
CA ARG A 173 -8.78 3.08 7.52
C ARG A 173 -8.51 3.79 8.83
N SER A 174 -8.21 5.09 8.80
CA SER A 174 -8.01 5.91 10.00
C SER A 174 -9.33 6.49 10.56
N ILE A 175 -10.47 6.14 9.93
CA ILE A 175 -11.84 6.44 10.33
C ILE A 175 -12.47 5.15 10.83
#